data_b233a45c15df7c7eb0b40687e5ec8a81
#
_entry.id   b233a45c15df7c7eb0b40687e5ec8a81
#
_cell.length_a   1.000
_cell.length_b   1.000
_cell.length_c   1.000
_cell.angle_alpha   90.00
_cell.angle_beta   90.00
_cell.angle_gamma   90.00
#
_symmetry.space_group_name_H-M   'P 1'
#
loop_
_entity.id
_entity.type
_entity.pdbx_description
1 polymer ?
#
loop_
_entity_poly.entity_id
_entity_poly.type
_entity_poly.pdbx_seq_one_letter_code
_entity_poly.pdbx_strand_id
1 'polypeptide(L)'
;MDTREFEAQLRRDGYLDIKAKTIDPAISTLPHTHPFDTRLMVLEGDVTIICGEQQHQYRPGDVMEIERGVEHCEQYASARFGLVVGLRHPAAG
;
A
#
# COMPACT_ATOMS: atom_id res chain seq x y z
N MET A 1 -3.16 15.19 3.85
CA MET A 1 -4.38 14.43 4.21
C MET A 1 -4.10 13.68 5.49
N ASP A 2 -4.98 13.76 6.47
CA ASP A 2 -4.81 12.98 7.69
C ASP A 2 -5.38 11.56 7.53
N THR A 3 -5.12 10.70 8.52
CA THR A 3 -5.54 9.30 8.44
C THR A 3 -7.05 9.15 8.42
N ARG A 4 -7.78 10.02 9.12
CA ARG A 4 -9.24 9.97 9.16
C ARG A 4 -9.84 10.28 7.79
N GLU A 5 -9.32 11.29 7.11
CA GLU A 5 -9.75 11.62 5.75
C GLU A 5 -9.42 10.49 4.78
N PHE A 6 -8.25 9.91 4.92
CA PHE A 6 -7.84 8.79 4.08
C PHE A 6 -8.74 7.57 4.28
N GLU A 7 -9.05 7.22 5.52
CA GLU A 7 -9.97 6.12 5.82
C GLU A 7 -11.37 6.36 5.25
N ALA A 8 -11.85 7.60 5.32
CA ALA A 8 -13.14 7.95 4.74
C ALA A 8 -13.13 7.76 3.21
N GLN A 9 -12.04 8.15 2.55
CA GLN A 9 -11.89 7.92 1.12
C GLN A 9 -11.85 6.44 0.77
N LEU A 10 -11.16 5.63 1.56
CA LEU A 10 -11.12 4.19 1.36
C LEU A 10 -12.52 3.58 1.39
N ARG A 11 -13.31 3.94 2.40
CA ARG A 11 -14.68 3.43 2.53
C ARG A 11 -15.56 3.88 1.38
N ARG A 12 -15.45 5.14 0.99
CA ARG A 12 -16.23 5.69 -0.13
C ARG A 12 -15.93 4.95 -1.42
N ASP A 13 -14.68 4.55 -1.63
CA ASP A 13 -14.23 3.89 -2.86
C ASP A 13 -14.31 2.36 -2.79
N GLY A 14 -14.98 1.82 -1.75
CA GLY A 14 -15.24 0.38 -1.65
C GLY A 14 -14.11 -0.44 -1.08
N TYR A 15 -13.10 0.19 -0.49
CA TYR A 15 -12.03 -0.53 0.19
C TYR A 15 -12.48 -0.98 1.57
N LEU A 16 -12.11 -2.20 1.94
CA LEU A 16 -12.46 -2.85 3.20
C LEU A 16 -11.18 -3.29 3.92
N ASP A 17 -11.36 -3.93 5.07
CA ASP A 17 -10.24 -4.43 5.89
C ASP A 17 -9.23 -3.32 6.21
N ILE A 18 -9.76 -2.13 6.48
CA ILE A 18 -8.96 -0.94 6.73
C ILE A 18 -8.27 -1.08 8.08
N LYS A 19 -6.95 -0.92 8.08
CA LYS A 19 -6.17 -1.00 9.31
C LYS A 19 -4.89 -0.18 9.21
N ALA A 20 -4.44 0.28 10.37
CA ALA A 20 -3.11 0.84 10.54
C ALA A 20 -2.19 -0.26 11.07
N LYS A 21 -1.00 -0.37 10.52
CA LYS A 21 -0.03 -1.34 10.98
C LYS A 21 1.39 -0.83 10.81
N THR A 22 2.31 -1.44 11.55
CA THR A 22 3.74 -1.18 11.44
C THR A 22 4.43 -2.49 11.07
N ILE A 23 5.27 -2.44 10.06
CA ILE A 23 6.11 -3.55 9.64
C ILE A 23 7.50 -3.33 10.24
N ASP A 24 7.94 -4.25 11.11
CA ASP A 24 9.23 -4.17 11.80
C ASP A 24 9.75 -5.59 12.08
N PRO A 25 10.80 -6.04 11.41
CA PRO A 25 11.59 -5.34 10.40
C PRO A 25 10.88 -5.26 9.05
N ALA A 26 11.12 -4.15 8.33
CA ALA A 26 10.60 -3.97 6.99
C ALA A 26 11.58 -4.59 6.00
N ILE A 27 11.28 -5.82 5.59
CA ILE A 27 12.14 -6.61 4.70
C ILE A 27 11.61 -6.48 3.28
N SER A 28 12.49 -6.14 2.35
CA SER A 28 12.14 -6.03 0.92
C SER A 28 11.60 -7.34 0.38
N THR A 29 10.63 -7.25 -0.53
CA THR A 29 9.91 -8.40 -1.05
C THR A 29 10.38 -8.77 -2.45
N LEU A 30 10.13 -10.02 -2.84
CA LEU A 30 10.28 -10.47 -4.22
C LEU A 30 9.05 -10.07 -5.04
N PRO A 31 9.16 -10.02 -6.38
CA PRO A 31 7.99 -9.72 -7.21
C PRO A 31 6.83 -10.68 -6.93
N HIS A 32 5.63 -10.12 -6.78
CA HIS A 32 4.42 -10.87 -6.49
C HIS A 32 3.18 -10.12 -6.98
N THR A 33 2.05 -10.82 -6.99
CA THR A 33 0.76 -10.25 -7.35
C THR A 33 -0.25 -10.51 -6.23
N HIS A 34 -1.33 -9.72 -6.23
CA HIS A 34 -2.47 -9.95 -5.33
C HIS A 34 -3.76 -10.01 -6.13
N PRO A 35 -4.75 -10.80 -5.69
CA PRO A 35 -6.04 -10.87 -6.35
C PRO A 35 -7.00 -9.74 -5.94
N PHE A 36 -6.49 -8.68 -5.33
CA PHE A 36 -7.27 -7.53 -4.85
C PHE A 36 -6.52 -6.23 -5.11
N ASP A 37 -7.27 -5.12 -5.13
CA ASP A 37 -6.68 -3.79 -5.19
C ASP A 37 -6.21 -3.37 -3.79
N THR A 38 -5.09 -2.69 -3.73
CA THR A 38 -4.54 -2.14 -2.48
C THR A 38 -4.43 -0.64 -2.61
N ARG A 39 -4.86 0.09 -1.58
CA ARG A 39 -4.57 1.52 -1.46
C ARG A 39 -4.07 1.79 -0.06
N LEU A 40 -2.93 2.46 0.05
CA LEU A 40 -2.33 2.75 1.34
C LEU A 40 -1.78 4.17 1.40
N MET A 41 -1.67 4.69 2.62
CA MET A 41 -0.96 5.92 2.91
C MET A 41 0.21 5.60 3.82
N VAL A 42 1.38 6.13 3.48
CA VAL A 42 2.59 5.96 4.28
C VAL A 42 2.53 6.85 5.52
N LEU A 43 2.78 6.29 6.68
CA LEU A 43 2.83 7.01 7.96
C LEU A 43 4.25 7.20 8.48
N GLU A 44 5.12 6.18 8.28
CA GLU A 44 6.49 6.18 8.79
C GLU A 44 7.36 5.40 7.82
N GLY A 45 8.57 5.89 7.56
CA GLY A 45 9.52 5.22 6.70
C GLY A 45 9.28 5.50 5.22
N ASP A 46 10.13 4.95 4.37
CA ASP A 46 10.08 5.12 2.93
C ASP A 46 10.01 3.75 2.26
N VAL A 47 9.27 3.68 1.16
CA VAL A 47 9.22 2.47 0.33
C VAL A 47 9.33 2.86 -1.14
N THR A 48 10.07 2.05 -1.89
CA THR A 48 10.10 2.15 -3.36
C THR A 48 9.34 0.95 -3.91
N ILE A 49 8.35 1.23 -4.75
CA ILE A 49 7.58 0.20 -5.44
C ILE A 49 8.13 0.05 -6.84
N ILE A 50 8.47 -1.18 -7.20
CA ILE A 50 9.00 -1.51 -8.52
C ILE A 50 7.97 -2.33 -9.27
N CYS A 51 7.51 -1.80 -10.41
CA CYS A 51 6.58 -2.48 -11.33
C CYS A 51 7.27 -2.55 -12.69
N GLY A 52 7.84 -3.72 -13.02
CA GLY A 52 8.62 -3.85 -14.24
C GLY A 52 9.80 -2.88 -14.26
N GLU A 53 9.82 -1.98 -15.25
CA GLU A 53 10.89 -0.98 -15.36
C GLU A 53 10.59 0.32 -14.61
N GLN A 54 9.39 0.46 -14.05
CA GLN A 54 9.00 1.68 -13.35
C GLN A 54 9.28 1.56 -11.86
N GLN A 55 9.78 2.63 -11.27
CA GLN A 55 10.05 2.73 -9.84
C GLN A 55 9.46 4.03 -9.32
N HIS A 56 8.76 3.94 -8.19
CA HIS A 56 8.20 5.11 -7.51
C HIS A 56 8.53 5.01 -6.02
N GLN A 57 9.08 6.11 -5.48
CA GLN A 57 9.35 6.21 -4.05
C GLN A 57 8.19 6.90 -3.37
N TYR A 58 7.77 6.34 -2.22
CA TYR A 58 6.71 6.88 -1.39
C TYR A 58 7.23 7.17 0.00
N ARG A 59 6.88 8.34 0.52
CA ARG A 59 7.31 8.88 1.81
C ARG A 59 6.10 9.15 2.68
N PRO A 60 6.28 9.43 3.99
CA PRO A 60 5.16 9.76 4.87
C PRO A 60 4.24 10.82 4.26
N GLY A 61 2.95 10.51 4.26
CA GLY A 61 1.92 11.35 3.64
C GLY A 61 1.55 10.98 2.21
N ASP A 62 2.38 10.20 1.52
CA ASP A 62 2.08 9.77 0.15
C ASP A 62 1.08 8.62 0.14
N VAL A 63 0.25 8.61 -0.90
CA VAL A 63 -0.74 7.56 -1.14
C VAL A 63 -0.31 6.72 -2.33
N MET A 64 -0.43 5.42 -2.20
CA MET A 64 -0.05 4.46 -3.23
C MET A 64 -1.23 3.54 -3.53
N GLU A 65 -1.40 3.23 -4.81
CA GLU A 65 -2.39 2.24 -5.26
C GLU A 65 -1.72 1.19 -6.11
N ILE A 66 -2.10 -0.08 -5.89
CA ILE A 66 -1.69 -1.19 -6.72
C ILE A 66 -2.93 -1.97 -7.09
N GLU A 67 -3.21 -2.04 -8.38
CA GLU A 67 -4.36 -2.79 -8.88
C GLU A 67 -4.11 -4.30 -8.79
N ARG A 68 -5.19 -5.05 -8.64
CA ARG A 68 -5.13 -6.52 -8.63
C ARG A 68 -4.42 -7.02 -9.89
N GLY A 69 -3.63 -8.08 -9.72
CA GLY A 69 -2.92 -8.73 -10.82
C GLY A 69 -1.67 -8.02 -11.31
N VAL A 70 -1.37 -6.83 -10.82
CA VAL A 70 -0.14 -6.11 -11.21
C VAL A 70 1.04 -6.65 -10.42
N GLU A 71 2.05 -7.18 -11.12
CA GLU A 71 3.26 -7.66 -10.48
C GLU A 71 4.09 -6.49 -9.97
N HIS A 72 4.50 -6.59 -8.73
CA HIS A 72 5.27 -5.53 -8.07
C HIS A 72 6.12 -6.10 -6.95
N CYS A 73 7.11 -5.33 -6.52
CA CYS A 73 7.83 -5.62 -5.29
C CYS A 73 8.11 -4.33 -4.53
N GLU A 74 8.33 -4.48 -3.23
CA GLU A 74 8.61 -3.37 -2.32
C GLU A 74 10.08 -3.41 -1.89
N GLN A 75 10.74 -2.25 -1.94
CA GLN A 75 12.07 -2.05 -1.36
C GLN A 75 11.96 -1.00 -0.27
N TYR A 76 12.25 -1.39 0.96
CA TYR A 76 12.19 -0.50 2.11
C TYR A 76 13.56 0.12 2.37
N ALA A 77 13.58 1.46 2.51
CA ALA A 77 14.80 2.19 2.83
C ALA A 77 15.03 2.30 4.34
N SER A 78 14.00 2.02 5.14
CA SER A 78 14.05 2.11 6.61
C SER A 78 13.74 0.76 7.23
N ALA A 79 14.21 0.55 8.48
CA ALA A 79 13.97 -0.71 9.19
C ALA A 79 12.51 -0.88 9.61
N ARG A 80 11.78 0.23 9.77
CA ARG A 80 10.36 0.22 10.13
C ARG A 80 9.56 0.94 9.06
N PHE A 81 8.35 0.45 8.82
CA PHE A 81 7.45 1.05 7.86
C PHE A 81 6.03 1.04 8.43
N GLY A 82 5.45 2.23 8.61
CA GLY A 82 4.08 2.38 9.11
C GLY A 82 3.15 2.81 8.00
N LEU A 83 1.93 2.26 8.00
CA LEU A 83 0.96 2.51 6.95
C LEU A 83 -0.47 2.38 7.45
N VAL A 84 -1.39 3.02 6.73
CA VAL A 84 -2.83 2.74 6.78
C VAL A 84 -3.20 2.15 5.43
N VAL A 85 -3.88 1.01 5.43
CA VAL A 85 -4.16 0.27 4.19
C VAL A 85 -5.59 -0.24 4.17
N GLY A 86 -6.17 -0.26 2.98
CA GLY A 86 -7.44 -0.93 2.70
C GLY A 86 -7.31 -1.81 1.46
N LEU A 87 -8.15 -2.83 1.39
CA LEU A 87 -8.19 -3.78 0.29
C LEU A 87 -9.56 -3.72 -0.39
N ARG A 88 -9.57 -3.86 -1.71
CA ARG A 88 -10.82 -3.95 -2.47
C ARG A 88 -10.79 -5.21 -3.33
N HIS A 89 -11.63 -6.16 -2.95
CA HIS A 89 -11.75 -7.42 -3.69
C HIS A 89 -12.64 -7.25 -4.91
N PRO A 90 -12.41 -8.04 -5.99
CA PRO A 90 -13.30 -8.01 -7.13
C PRO A 90 -14.70 -8.45 -6.72
N ALA A 91 -15.71 -7.87 -7.36
CA ALA A 91 -17.10 -8.27 -7.12
C ALA A 91 -17.26 -9.75 -7.44
N ALA A 92 -18.03 -10.47 -6.60
CA ALA A 92 -18.42 -11.84 -6.88
C ALA A 92 -19.38 -11.79 -8.08
N GLY A 93 -19.00 -12.46 -9.15
CA GLY A 93 -19.78 -12.38 -10.37
C GLY A 93 -20.12 -13.72 -10.97
#